data_f6cd3a413d5951fa731811a69a932897
#
_entry.id   f6cd3a413d5951fa731811a69a932897
#
_cell.length_a   1.000
_cell.length_b   1.000
_cell.length_c   1.000
_cell.angle_alpha   90.00
_cell.angle_beta   90.00
_cell.angle_gamma   90.00
#
_symmetry.space_group_name_H-M   'P 1'
#
loop_
_entity.id
_entity.type
_entity.pdbx_description
1 polymer ?
#
loop_
_entity_poly.entity_id
_entity_poly.type
_entity_poly.pdbx_seq_one_letter_code
_entity_poly.pdbx_strand_id
1 'polypeptide(L)'
;MKKSAIIIVWGVILCTSVFIVVHMLYYTKGQIETPTLIHKSFEGTISFYCDESDSPYTHIVIALANRPDKTERFVVTEDTIFADDSESIIAERIVGVHVEIESEYWNNVEYDYYPVTLISGCL
;
A
#
# COMPACT_ATOMS: atom_id res chain seq x y z
N MET A 1 -48.81 39.88 -8.58
CA MET A 1 -48.67 38.58 -7.86
C MET A 1 -48.00 37.50 -8.69
N LYS A 2 -48.25 37.38 -10.00
CA LYS A 2 -47.61 36.34 -10.83
C LYS A 2 -46.10 36.51 -10.96
N LYS A 3 -45.57 37.73 -10.97
CA LYS A 3 -44.12 38.01 -11.09
C LYS A 3 -43.32 37.56 -9.86
N SER A 4 -43.89 37.67 -8.65
CA SER A 4 -43.25 37.28 -7.42
C SER A 4 -43.12 35.76 -7.28
N ALA A 5 -44.14 35.01 -7.74
CA ALA A 5 -44.11 33.55 -7.75
C ALA A 5 -43.04 33.01 -8.70
N ILE A 6 -42.86 33.62 -9.88
CA ILE A 6 -41.87 33.24 -10.88
C ILE A 6 -40.45 33.48 -10.34
N ILE A 7 -40.21 34.62 -9.67
CA ILE A 7 -38.90 34.95 -9.06
C ILE A 7 -38.53 33.97 -7.99
N ILE A 8 -39.49 33.55 -7.12
CA ILE A 8 -39.27 32.56 -6.08
C ILE A 8 -38.92 31.20 -6.68
N VAL A 9 -39.63 30.75 -7.70
CA VAL A 9 -39.38 29.47 -8.38
C VAL A 9 -38.00 29.46 -9.03
N TRP A 10 -37.59 30.50 -9.71
CA TRP A 10 -36.24 30.62 -10.29
C TRP A 10 -35.15 30.64 -9.23
N GLY A 11 -35.37 31.34 -8.11
CA GLY A 11 -34.44 31.33 -6.99
C GLY A 11 -34.21 29.95 -6.38
N VAL A 12 -35.27 29.18 -6.22
CA VAL A 12 -35.21 27.80 -5.71
C VAL A 12 -34.47 26.88 -6.70
N ILE A 13 -34.72 26.99 -8.01
CA ILE A 13 -34.03 26.21 -9.03
C ILE A 13 -32.54 26.53 -9.05
N LEU A 14 -32.14 27.79 -8.98
CA LEU A 14 -30.73 28.22 -8.92
C LEU A 14 -30.03 27.69 -7.67
N CYS A 15 -30.63 27.82 -6.50
CA CYS A 15 -30.06 27.31 -5.25
C CYS A 15 -29.88 25.80 -5.28
N THR A 16 -30.86 25.04 -5.79
CA THR A 16 -30.78 23.60 -5.91
C THR A 16 -29.68 23.17 -6.88
N SER A 17 -29.53 23.85 -8.03
CA SER A 17 -28.49 23.57 -9.02
C SER A 17 -27.10 23.80 -8.44
N VAL A 18 -26.88 24.91 -7.74
CA VAL A 18 -25.60 25.22 -7.09
C VAL A 18 -25.27 24.18 -6.02
N PHE A 19 -26.24 23.77 -5.21
CA PHE A 19 -26.06 22.75 -4.19
C PHE A 19 -25.64 21.41 -4.79
N ILE A 20 -26.27 20.95 -5.87
CA ILE A 20 -25.92 19.71 -6.56
C ILE A 20 -24.51 19.77 -7.10
N VAL A 21 -24.10 20.87 -7.76
CA VAL A 21 -22.76 21.04 -8.32
C VAL A 21 -21.69 21.02 -7.21
N VAL A 22 -21.92 21.76 -6.13
CA VAL A 22 -20.99 21.76 -4.98
C VAL A 22 -20.88 20.37 -4.35
N HIS A 23 -22.00 19.68 -4.19
CA HIS A 23 -22.00 18.33 -3.64
C HIS A 23 -21.28 17.32 -4.54
N MET A 24 -21.47 17.40 -5.86
CA MET A 24 -20.74 16.54 -6.80
C MET A 24 -19.24 16.81 -6.81
N LEU A 25 -18.82 18.07 -6.75
CA LEU A 25 -17.40 18.43 -6.67
C LEU A 25 -16.76 17.94 -5.37
N TYR A 26 -17.46 18.06 -4.27
CA TYR A 26 -16.99 17.56 -2.96
C TYR A 26 -16.87 16.04 -2.95
N TYR A 27 -17.85 15.34 -3.48
CA TYR A 27 -17.87 13.88 -3.57
C TYR A 27 -16.76 13.36 -4.49
N THR A 28 -16.54 14.02 -5.62
CA THR A 28 -15.48 13.67 -6.57
C THR A 28 -14.09 13.86 -5.96
N LYS A 29 -13.86 14.92 -5.19
CA LYS A 29 -12.60 15.13 -4.46
C LYS A 29 -12.33 14.05 -3.41
N GLY A 30 -13.36 13.51 -2.76
CA GLY A 30 -13.23 12.43 -1.80
C GLY A 30 -12.96 11.06 -2.41
N GLN A 31 -13.23 10.87 -3.72
CA GLN A 31 -13.05 9.60 -4.41
C GLN A 31 -11.78 9.52 -5.27
N ILE A 32 -11.22 10.65 -5.70
CA ILE A 32 -9.98 10.69 -6.46
C ILE A 32 -8.82 10.81 -5.48
N GLU A 33 -8.41 9.69 -4.91
CA GLU A 33 -7.11 9.62 -4.25
C GLU A 33 -6.04 9.61 -5.33
N THR A 34 -5.13 10.60 -5.26
CA THR A 34 -3.96 10.61 -6.13
C THR A 34 -3.08 9.44 -5.73
N PRO A 35 -2.73 8.51 -6.64
CA PRO A 35 -1.80 7.44 -6.33
C PRO A 35 -0.50 8.01 -5.79
N THR A 36 -0.10 7.56 -4.61
CA THR A 36 1.13 7.99 -3.95
C THR A 36 2.01 6.77 -3.72
N LEU A 37 3.27 6.87 -4.09
CA LEU A 37 4.27 5.85 -3.80
C LEU A 37 4.71 5.99 -2.35
N ILE A 38 4.49 4.95 -1.56
CA ILE A 38 4.87 4.89 -0.16
C ILE A 38 6.19 4.14 -0.05
N HIS A 39 7.15 4.72 0.66
CA HIS A 39 8.40 4.08 1.04
C HIS A 39 8.36 3.76 2.53
N LYS A 40 8.51 2.50 2.88
CA LYS A 40 8.42 2.06 4.27
C LYS A 40 9.51 1.05 4.60
N SER A 41 10.07 1.17 5.80
CA SER A 41 11.07 0.26 6.34
C SER A 41 10.45 -0.67 7.37
N PHE A 42 10.86 -1.93 7.33
CA PHE A 42 10.42 -2.98 8.25
C PHE A 42 11.64 -3.67 8.83
N GLU A 43 11.56 -4.06 10.07
CA GLU A 43 12.60 -4.80 10.77
C GLU A 43 11.97 -6.01 11.46
N GLY A 44 12.58 -7.16 11.32
CA GLY A 44 12.04 -8.36 11.93
C GLY A 44 12.88 -9.60 11.68
N THR A 45 12.34 -10.74 12.04
CA THR A 45 12.97 -12.04 11.90
C THR A 45 12.21 -12.87 10.87
N ILE A 46 12.92 -13.53 9.96
CA ILE A 46 12.31 -14.40 8.97
C ILE A 46 11.69 -15.60 9.68
N SER A 47 10.37 -15.75 9.56
CA SER A 47 9.62 -16.85 10.15
C SER A 47 9.52 -18.05 9.25
N PHE A 48 9.18 -17.84 7.99
CA PHE A 48 9.09 -18.89 6.99
C PHE A 48 9.06 -18.33 5.57
N TYR A 49 9.21 -19.22 4.60
CA TYR A 49 9.13 -18.91 3.18
C TYR A 49 7.85 -19.53 2.62
N CYS A 50 7.17 -18.80 1.75
CA CYS A 50 6.00 -19.28 1.03
C CYS A 50 6.34 -19.44 -0.44
N ASP A 51 5.99 -20.59 -1.02
CA ASP A 51 6.08 -20.79 -2.46
C ASP A 51 4.68 -20.64 -3.07
N GLU A 52 4.50 -19.60 -3.85
CA GLU A 52 3.30 -19.43 -4.68
C GLU A 52 3.53 -20.18 -6.00
N SER A 53 2.64 -21.11 -6.33
CA SER A 53 2.82 -22.01 -7.48
C SER A 53 2.87 -21.29 -8.83
N ASP A 54 2.31 -20.08 -8.91
CA ASP A 54 2.24 -19.28 -10.13
C ASP A 54 3.32 -18.17 -10.20
N SER A 55 4.20 -18.09 -9.19
CA SER A 55 5.20 -17.04 -9.12
C SER A 55 6.62 -17.60 -9.13
N PRO A 56 7.52 -17.06 -9.98
CA PRO A 56 8.94 -17.43 -9.97
C PRO A 56 9.73 -16.80 -8.82
N TYR A 57 9.08 -15.93 -8.04
CA TYR A 57 9.73 -15.15 -6.98
C TYR A 57 9.63 -15.84 -5.62
N THR A 58 10.57 -15.53 -4.75
CA THR A 58 10.58 -16.00 -3.37
C THR A 58 9.70 -15.12 -2.50
N HIS A 59 8.78 -15.73 -1.77
CA HIS A 59 7.90 -15.06 -0.83
C HIS A 59 8.37 -15.35 0.60
N ILE A 60 8.47 -14.32 1.40
CA ILE A 60 8.93 -14.40 2.79
C ILE A 60 7.90 -13.79 3.75
N VAL A 61 7.85 -14.37 4.94
CA VAL A 61 7.05 -13.84 6.05
C VAL A 61 7.98 -13.53 7.19
N ILE A 62 7.92 -12.31 7.69
CA ILE A 62 8.71 -11.87 8.84
C ILE A 62 7.84 -11.59 10.06
N ALA A 63 8.36 -11.92 11.24
CA ALA A 63 7.80 -11.47 12.50
C ALA A 63 8.41 -10.11 12.84
N LEU A 64 7.58 -9.08 13.02
CA LEU A 64 8.04 -7.72 13.24
C LEU A 64 8.76 -7.58 14.59
N ALA A 65 9.88 -6.88 14.62
CA ALA A 65 10.70 -6.70 15.80
C ALA A 65 9.97 -5.95 16.92
N ASN A 66 9.16 -4.95 16.55
CA ASN A 66 8.40 -4.14 17.51
C ASN A 66 7.07 -4.79 17.93
N ARG A 67 6.60 -5.79 17.18
CA ARG A 67 5.37 -6.55 17.47
C ARG A 67 5.54 -8.00 17.04
N PRO A 68 6.19 -8.86 17.86
CA PRO A 68 6.49 -10.24 17.47
C PRO A 68 5.27 -11.11 17.18
N ASP A 69 4.09 -10.71 17.64
CA ASP A 69 2.81 -11.34 17.35
C ASP A 69 2.23 -11.00 15.98
N LYS A 70 2.78 -9.97 15.32
CA LYS A 70 2.41 -9.56 13.96
C LYS A 70 3.45 -10.02 12.95
N THR A 71 2.93 -10.45 11.80
CA THR A 71 3.74 -10.82 10.66
C THR A 71 3.44 -9.92 9.47
N GLU A 72 4.44 -9.72 8.62
CA GLU A 72 4.30 -9.05 7.33
C GLU A 72 4.83 -9.96 6.23
N ARG A 73 4.21 -9.86 5.06
CA ARG A 73 4.50 -10.69 3.90
C ARG A 73 5.19 -9.87 2.84
N PHE A 74 6.27 -10.42 2.28
CA PHE A 74 7.06 -9.75 1.26
C PHE A 74 7.38 -10.69 0.11
N VAL A 75 7.56 -10.12 -1.09
CA VAL A 75 8.03 -10.83 -2.27
C VAL A 75 9.37 -10.24 -2.71
N VAL A 76 10.35 -11.14 -2.86
CA VAL A 76 11.67 -10.79 -3.42
C VAL A 76 11.60 -10.94 -4.92
N THR A 77 11.86 -9.87 -5.65
CA THR A 77 11.78 -9.82 -7.10
C THR A 77 13.16 -9.66 -7.72
N GLU A 78 13.23 -9.65 -9.05
CA GLU A 78 14.45 -9.38 -9.79
C GLU A 78 15.00 -7.97 -9.56
N ASP A 79 14.15 -7.02 -9.16
CA ASP A 79 14.53 -5.64 -8.87
C ASP A 79 14.99 -5.43 -7.43
N THR A 80 14.91 -6.46 -6.58
CA THR A 80 15.33 -6.38 -5.19
C THR A 80 16.84 -6.23 -5.08
N ILE A 81 17.30 -5.25 -4.30
CA ILE A 81 18.72 -5.04 -3.99
C ILE A 81 19.05 -5.77 -2.70
N PHE A 82 20.10 -6.58 -2.72
CA PHE A 82 20.58 -7.31 -1.56
C PHE A 82 21.81 -6.63 -0.97
N ALA A 83 21.77 -6.42 0.34
CA ALA A 83 22.89 -5.90 1.11
C ALA A 83 23.38 -6.93 2.13
N ASP A 84 24.63 -6.88 2.51
CA ASP A 84 25.27 -7.80 3.44
C ASP A 84 25.11 -9.27 3.00
N ASP A 85 24.68 -10.16 3.91
CA ASP A 85 24.51 -11.59 3.61
C ASP A 85 23.10 -11.94 3.12
N SER A 86 22.26 -10.95 2.83
CA SER A 86 20.84 -11.17 2.54
C SER A 86 20.59 -12.04 1.29
N GLU A 87 21.42 -11.94 0.28
CA GLU A 87 21.30 -12.77 -0.92
C GLU A 87 21.46 -14.26 -0.58
N SER A 88 22.47 -14.60 0.21
CA SER A 88 22.69 -15.98 0.70
C SER A 88 21.57 -16.45 1.62
N ILE A 89 21.09 -15.59 2.52
CA ILE A 89 19.98 -15.89 3.44
C ILE A 89 18.73 -16.29 2.64
N ILE A 90 18.39 -15.54 1.62
CA ILE A 90 17.22 -15.79 0.79
C ILE A 90 17.42 -17.02 -0.11
N ALA A 91 18.60 -17.14 -0.75
CA ALA A 91 18.90 -18.26 -1.63
C ALA A 91 18.89 -19.61 -0.90
N GLU A 92 19.42 -19.66 0.31
CA GLU A 92 19.47 -20.85 1.16
C GLU A 92 18.22 -21.03 2.04
N ARG A 93 17.28 -20.12 1.97
CA ARG A 93 16.01 -20.13 2.74
C ARG A 93 16.25 -20.28 4.24
N ILE A 94 17.12 -19.44 4.79
CA ILE A 94 17.46 -19.47 6.22
C ILE A 94 16.36 -18.75 7.01
N VAL A 95 15.85 -19.39 8.05
CA VAL A 95 14.86 -18.83 8.97
C VAL A 95 15.49 -18.45 10.30
N GLY A 96 14.82 -17.60 11.07
CA GLY A 96 15.29 -17.17 12.39
C GLY A 96 16.34 -16.07 12.33
N VAL A 97 16.62 -15.51 11.17
CA VAL A 97 17.60 -14.45 10.96
C VAL A 97 16.91 -13.09 10.99
N HIS A 98 17.53 -12.13 11.67
CA HIS A 98 17.09 -10.75 11.68
C HIS A 98 17.40 -10.07 10.35
N VAL A 99 16.40 -9.40 9.77
CA VAL A 99 16.53 -8.67 8.52
C VAL A 99 15.88 -7.29 8.62
N GLU A 100 16.39 -6.37 7.81
CA GLU A 100 15.79 -5.08 7.57
C GLU A 100 15.33 -5.03 6.12
N ILE A 101 14.08 -4.62 5.88
CA ILE A 101 13.47 -4.60 4.56
C ILE A 101 12.94 -3.20 4.28
N GLU A 102 13.29 -2.68 3.11
CA GLU A 102 12.66 -1.48 2.56
C GLU A 102 11.71 -1.90 1.45
N SER A 103 10.52 -1.32 1.45
CA SER A 103 9.48 -1.58 0.47
C SER A 103 8.95 -0.29 -0.10
N GLU A 104 8.74 -0.26 -1.41
CA GLU A 104 8.02 0.81 -2.09
C GLU A 104 6.75 0.23 -2.70
N TYR A 105 5.62 0.85 -2.40
CA TYR A 105 4.33 0.39 -2.90
C TYR A 105 3.35 1.54 -3.07
N TRP A 106 2.33 1.32 -3.90
CA TRP A 106 1.29 2.31 -4.15
C TRP A 106 0.19 2.24 -3.10
N ASN A 107 -0.24 3.39 -2.58
CA ASN A 107 -1.26 3.47 -1.54
C ASN A 107 -2.67 3.02 -1.99
N ASN A 108 -2.92 3.03 -3.29
CA ASN A 108 -4.21 2.67 -3.90
C ASN A 108 -4.29 1.22 -4.39
N VAL A 109 -3.26 0.42 -4.15
CA VAL A 109 -3.18 -1.00 -4.54
C VAL A 109 -3.19 -1.86 -3.28
N GLU A 110 -3.99 -2.92 -3.28
CA GLU A 110 -3.92 -3.96 -2.24
C GLU A 110 -2.86 -4.98 -2.61
N TYR A 111 -1.98 -5.27 -1.66
CA TYR A 111 -0.89 -6.23 -1.83
C TYR A 111 -1.08 -7.43 -0.88
N ASP A 112 -1.04 -8.63 -1.41
CA ASP A 112 -0.90 -9.83 -0.60
C ASP A 112 0.53 -9.96 -0.06
N TYR A 113 1.50 -9.53 -0.87
CA TYR A 113 2.92 -9.48 -0.54
C TYR A 113 3.48 -8.13 -0.97
N TYR A 114 4.14 -7.42 -0.06
CA TYR A 114 4.80 -6.16 -0.39
C TYR A 114 6.09 -6.43 -1.16
N PRO A 115 6.37 -5.69 -2.25
CA PRO A 115 7.62 -5.85 -2.98
C PRO A 115 8.80 -5.37 -2.15
N VAL A 116 9.87 -6.16 -2.15
CA VAL A 116 11.11 -5.80 -1.47
C VAL A 116 11.99 -4.97 -2.41
N THR A 117 12.26 -3.73 -2.04
CA THR A 117 13.18 -2.87 -2.77
C THR A 117 14.63 -3.11 -2.34
N LEU A 118 14.85 -3.18 -1.04
CA LEU A 118 16.15 -3.46 -0.44
C LEU A 118 15.96 -4.40 0.76
N ILE A 119 16.82 -5.37 0.89
CA ILE A 119 16.89 -6.25 2.05
C ILE A 119 18.33 -6.34 2.54
N SER A 120 18.52 -6.25 3.84
CA SER A 120 19.80 -6.44 4.49
C SER A 120 19.67 -7.40 5.67
N GLY A 121 20.69 -8.19 5.89
CA GLY A 121 20.76 -9.13 7.00
C GLY A 121 22.13 -9.76 7.06
N CYS A 122 22.58 -10.09 8.29
CA CYS A 122 23.86 -10.72 8.54
C CYS A 122 23.66 -12.11 9.17
N LEU A 123 24.43 -13.04 8.70
CA LEU A 123 24.50 -14.39 9.27
C LEU A 123 25.33 -14.42 10.55
#